data_547df7f755e137bdc42d2b002a8f25e5
#
_entry.id   547df7f755e137bdc42d2b002a8f25e5
#
_cell.length_a   1.000
_cell.length_b   1.000
_cell.length_c   1.000
_cell.angle_alpha   90.00
_cell.angle_beta   90.00
_cell.angle_gamma   90.00
#
_symmetry.space_group_name_H-M   'P 1'
#
loop_
_entity.id
_entity.type
_entity.pdbx_description
1 polymer ?
#
loop_
_entity_poly.entity_id
_entity_poly.type
_entity_poly.pdbx_seq_one_letter_code
_entity_poly.pdbx_strand_id
1 'polypeptide(L)'
;MDNEKALVWFRRDLRDDDHAALAAALASGSRVYCAFVFDRAILDALPSRCDRRVHFIRDSLVELDAALRRRGGGLIVCHGWPEQEIPALAGELGVAAVHANRDYEPAAKARDNRVATALRENGIAFHSWKDQVIFAGNEVQTQAGRPFSVFTPYRNAWLKRLTAADCAACVATGRLAAAGGGVPTLAEIGFTSTELHELGIRPGMSGARALWDKFRAGRIERYGTLRDFPAVKGVSYLSVHLRFGTIAIRELVRHAWASDAGAWLGELIWRDFYFMILDHFPHVVGHAFKPEYDAVRWNDWPEALAAWQQGRTGYPLVDAAMRQLDHSGWMHNRLRMVVASFLSKDLGIDWRQGEKHFAERLNDFDLAANNGGWQWAASTGCDAQPWFRIFNPVTQSERFDPEGKFVRRYVPELARVPAPFIHAPWRMGRSEQEASGVLIGHDYPAPIVDHARAREETLARYAIVRKPASP
;
A
#
# COMPACT_ATOMS: atom_id res chain seq x y z
N MET A 1 -41.09 -8.55 -13.68
CA MET A 1 -39.79 -8.54 -12.99
C MET A 1 -39.00 -7.24 -13.20
N ASP A 2 -39.67 -6.14 -13.57
CA ASP A 2 -39.00 -4.90 -14.02
C ASP A 2 -38.81 -3.82 -12.94
N ASN A 3 -38.86 -4.17 -11.65
CA ASN A 3 -38.89 -3.17 -10.56
C ASN A 3 -37.95 -3.48 -9.37
N GLU A 4 -37.12 -4.51 -9.48
CA GLU A 4 -36.13 -4.74 -8.42
C GLU A 4 -35.04 -3.68 -8.45
N LYS A 5 -34.68 -3.18 -7.26
CA LYS A 5 -33.62 -2.19 -7.09
C LYS A 5 -32.47 -2.83 -6.32
N ALA A 6 -31.25 -2.45 -6.65
CA ALA A 6 -30.04 -2.85 -5.92
C ALA A 6 -29.17 -1.63 -5.61
N LEU A 7 -28.32 -1.75 -4.61
CA LEU A 7 -27.34 -0.74 -4.22
C LEU A 7 -25.95 -1.35 -4.35
N VAL A 8 -25.01 -0.64 -5.00
CA VAL A 8 -23.58 -0.96 -4.98
C VAL A 8 -22.88 0.00 -4.05
N TRP A 9 -22.23 -0.55 -3.02
CA TRP A 9 -21.44 0.19 -2.06
C TRP A 9 -19.96 0.17 -2.47
N PHE A 10 -19.48 1.29 -3.04
CA PHE A 10 -18.08 1.52 -3.41
C PHE A 10 -17.22 1.84 -2.19
N ARG A 11 -15.95 1.39 -2.20
CA ARG A 11 -14.98 1.63 -1.11
C ARG A 11 -13.56 1.80 -1.63
N ARG A 12 -12.81 0.70 -1.86
CA ARG A 12 -11.45 0.65 -2.40
C ARG A 12 -11.47 0.17 -3.87
N ASP A 13 -12.42 0.61 -4.62
CA ASP A 13 -12.76 0.10 -5.96
C ASP A 13 -13.36 1.22 -6.82
N LEU A 14 -12.71 2.41 -6.79
CA LEU A 14 -13.23 3.67 -7.33
C LEU A 14 -13.14 3.72 -8.86
N ARG A 15 -13.88 2.82 -9.54
CA ARG A 15 -13.98 2.72 -10.99
C ARG A 15 -15.33 2.17 -11.43
N ASP A 16 -15.78 2.53 -12.63
CA ASP A 16 -17.04 2.08 -13.21
C ASP A 16 -16.90 0.95 -14.23
N ASP A 17 -15.69 0.55 -14.57
CA ASP A 17 -15.34 -0.54 -15.48
C ASP A 17 -14.57 -1.67 -14.76
N ASP A 18 -14.74 -2.91 -15.24
CA ASP A 18 -14.13 -4.11 -14.67
C ASP A 18 -14.30 -4.19 -13.14
N HIS A 19 -15.54 -3.98 -12.65
CA HIS A 19 -15.90 -3.89 -11.24
C HIS A 19 -16.88 -5.01 -10.87
N ALA A 20 -16.44 -5.97 -10.08
CA ALA A 20 -17.19 -7.21 -9.85
C ALA A 20 -18.58 -7.00 -9.23
N ALA A 21 -18.68 -6.21 -8.17
CA ALA A 21 -19.98 -5.95 -7.51
C ALA A 21 -20.93 -5.17 -8.42
N LEU A 22 -20.45 -4.19 -9.19
CA LEU A 22 -21.26 -3.42 -10.12
C LEU A 22 -21.77 -4.30 -11.26
N ALA A 23 -20.88 -5.11 -11.84
CA ALA A 23 -21.25 -6.05 -12.90
C ALA A 23 -22.29 -7.05 -12.45
N ALA A 24 -22.14 -7.63 -11.24
CA ALA A 24 -23.09 -8.57 -10.67
C ALA A 24 -24.45 -7.92 -10.37
N ALA A 25 -24.47 -6.73 -9.78
CA ALA A 25 -25.70 -5.99 -9.52
C ALA A 25 -26.45 -5.67 -10.82
N LEU A 26 -25.75 -5.22 -11.86
CA LEU A 26 -26.37 -4.92 -13.16
C LEU A 26 -26.84 -6.18 -13.90
N ALA A 27 -26.11 -7.31 -13.77
CA ALA A 27 -26.48 -8.58 -14.37
C ALA A 27 -27.75 -9.20 -13.74
N SER A 28 -28.13 -8.81 -12.52
CA SER A 28 -29.41 -9.26 -11.92
C SER A 28 -30.66 -8.67 -12.58
N GLY A 29 -30.49 -7.71 -13.50
CA GLY A 29 -31.60 -6.99 -14.14
C GLY A 29 -32.18 -5.85 -13.29
N SER A 30 -31.65 -5.63 -12.09
CA SER A 30 -32.08 -4.58 -11.17
C SER A 30 -31.71 -3.19 -11.66
N ARG A 31 -32.50 -2.19 -11.23
CA ARG A 31 -32.09 -0.77 -11.33
C ARG A 31 -31.09 -0.47 -10.22
N VAL A 32 -29.85 -0.17 -10.60
CA VAL A 32 -28.73 -0.11 -9.66
C VAL A 32 -28.39 1.32 -9.23
N TYR A 33 -28.47 1.58 -7.94
CA TYR A 33 -27.92 2.77 -7.28
C TYR A 33 -26.45 2.52 -6.91
N CYS A 34 -25.67 3.58 -6.87
CA CYS A 34 -24.25 3.55 -6.47
C CYS A 34 -24.05 4.46 -5.27
N ALA A 35 -23.38 3.99 -4.22
CA ALA A 35 -23.09 4.80 -3.04
C ALA A 35 -21.63 4.66 -2.57
N PHE A 36 -21.14 5.71 -1.91
CA PHE A 36 -19.88 5.74 -1.18
C PHE A 36 -20.12 6.36 0.19
N VAL A 37 -19.45 5.84 1.22
CA VAL A 37 -19.48 6.43 2.58
C VAL A 37 -18.07 6.88 2.96
N PHE A 38 -17.92 8.17 3.22
CA PHE A 38 -16.76 8.67 3.97
C PHE A 38 -16.88 8.19 5.41
N ASP A 39 -16.18 7.07 5.71
CA ASP A 39 -16.27 6.33 6.96
C ASP A 39 -15.63 7.11 8.12
N ARG A 40 -16.43 7.60 9.05
CA ARG A 40 -15.98 8.36 10.22
C ARG A 40 -15.06 7.58 11.13
N ALA A 41 -15.21 6.24 11.22
CA ALA A 41 -14.29 5.41 12.00
C ALA A 41 -12.86 5.52 11.47
N ILE A 42 -12.69 5.71 10.16
CA ILE A 42 -11.39 5.92 9.52
C ILE A 42 -10.97 7.38 9.59
N LEU A 43 -11.86 8.30 9.19
CA LEU A 43 -11.53 9.71 9.03
C LEU A 43 -11.26 10.42 10.36
N ASP A 44 -12.05 10.10 11.40
CA ASP A 44 -11.90 10.72 12.73
C ASP A 44 -10.58 10.29 13.42
N ALA A 45 -10.06 9.12 13.08
CA ALA A 45 -8.80 8.58 13.59
C ALA A 45 -7.55 9.13 12.88
N LEU A 46 -7.69 9.86 11.77
CA LEU A 46 -6.55 10.42 11.06
C LEU A 46 -5.88 11.55 11.86
N PRO A 47 -4.54 11.56 11.94
CA PRO A 47 -3.80 12.53 12.77
C PRO A 47 -3.85 13.95 12.22
N SER A 48 -4.20 14.12 10.94
CA SER A 48 -4.24 15.42 10.25
C SER A 48 -5.52 15.56 9.44
N ARG A 49 -6.02 16.79 9.36
CA ARG A 49 -7.10 17.17 8.44
C ARG A 49 -6.58 17.60 7.06
N CYS A 50 -5.26 17.65 6.88
CA CYS A 50 -4.59 17.81 5.61
C CYS A 50 -4.02 16.43 5.20
N ASP A 51 -4.87 15.56 4.65
CA ASP A 51 -4.50 14.17 4.30
C ASP A 51 -4.63 13.94 2.79
N ARG A 52 -3.51 13.61 2.14
CA ARG A 52 -3.43 13.38 0.67
C ARG A 52 -4.32 12.23 0.21
N ARG A 53 -4.56 11.22 1.06
CA ARG A 53 -5.41 10.06 0.74
C ARG A 53 -6.87 10.47 0.64
N VAL A 54 -7.33 11.30 1.59
CA VAL A 54 -8.71 11.83 1.57
C VAL A 54 -8.92 12.73 0.35
N HIS A 55 -7.94 13.58 0.03
CA HIS A 55 -7.96 14.38 -1.20
C HIS A 55 -8.01 13.50 -2.46
N PHE A 56 -7.15 12.47 -2.55
CA PHE A 56 -7.14 11.52 -3.66
C PHE A 56 -8.48 10.78 -3.82
N ILE A 57 -9.07 10.30 -2.73
CA ILE A 57 -10.38 9.64 -2.73
C ILE A 57 -11.44 10.60 -3.25
N ARG A 58 -11.53 11.80 -2.67
CA ARG A 58 -12.54 12.80 -3.04
C ARG A 58 -12.49 13.12 -4.53
N ASP A 59 -11.33 13.38 -5.07
CA ASP A 59 -11.19 13.68 -6.50
C ASP A 59 -11.44 12.47 -7.41
N SER A 60 -11.09 11.27 -6.93
CA SER A 60 -11.46 10.02 -7.62
C SER A 60 -12.97 9.80 -7.66
N LEU A 61 -13.68 10.16 -6.59
CA LEU A 61 -15.15 10.09 -6.54
C LEU A 61 -15.81 11.09 -7.51
N VAL A 62 -15.23 12.27 -7.71
CA VAL A 62 -15.72 13.24 -8.70
C VAL A 62 -15.68 12.67 -10.11
N GLU A 63 -14.56 12.01 -10.46
CA GLU A 63 -14.44 11.36 -11.77
C GLU A 63 -15.39 10.17 -11.88
N LEU A 64 -15.53 9.35 -10.83
CA LEU A 64 -16.44 8.22 -10.79
C LEU A 64 -17.90 8.67 -10.94
N ASP A 65 -18.33 9.69 -10.19
CA ASP A 65 -19.69 10.25 -10.31
C ASP A 65 -19.97 10.73 -11.73
N ALA A 66 -19.03 11.45 -12.33
CA ALA A 66 -19.15 11.90 -13.71
C ALA A 66 -19.24 10.72 -14.70
N ALA A 67 -18.51 9.64 -14.46
CA ALA A 67 -18.58 8.41 -15.28
C ALA A 67 -19.94 7.71 -15.13
N LEU A 68 -20.44 7.55 -13.92
CA LEU A 68 -21.76 6.96 -13.65
C LEU A 68 -22.89 7.81 -14.23
N ARG A 69 -22.81 9.15 -14.14
CA ARG A 69 -23.81 10.06 -14.76
C ARG A 69 -23.87 9.94 -16.28
N ARG A 70 -22.72 9.77 -16.96
CA ARG A 70 -22.72 9.49 -18.43
C ARG A 70 -23.46 8.21 -18.80
N ARG A 71 -23.60 7.29 -17.86
CA ARG A 71 -24.34 6.01 -18.01
C ARG A 71 -25.77 6.10 -17.46
N GLY A 72 -26.29 7.31 -17.18
CA GLY A 72 -27.63 7.56 -16.67
C GLY A 72 -27.80 7.31 -15.15
N GLY A 73 -26.70 7.14 -14.42
CA GLY A 73 -26.66 6.95 -12.97
C GLY A 73 -26.22 8.19 -12.20
N GLY A 74 -25.43 7.94 -11.17
CA GLY A 74 -24.78 8.93 -10.30
C GLY A 74 -24.32 8.25 -9.00
N LEU A 75 -23.54 8.96 -8.20
CA LEU A 75 -23.02 8.49 -6.93
C LEU A 75 -23.71 9.20 -5.76
N ILE A 76 -24.28 8.43 -4.84
CA ILE A 76 -24.76 8.93 -3.54
C ILE A 76 -23.60 8.89 -2.58
N VAL A 77 -23.23 10.04 -2.01
CA VAL A 77 -22.08 10.13 -1.09
C VAL A 77 -22.58 10.51 0.29
N CYS A 78 -22.32 9.64 1.28
CA CYS A 78 -22.61 9.86 2.68
C CYS A 78 -21.31 10.16 3.45
N HIS A 79 -21.43 10.82 4.61
CA HIS A 79 -20.34 11.03 5.57
C HIS A 79 -20.83 10.61 6.95
N GLY A 80 -20.49 9.39 7.36
CA GLY A 80 -21.04 8.78 8.58
C GLY A 80 -20.43 7.40 8.89
N TRP A 81 -21.16 6.62 9.62
CA TRP A 81 -20.79 5.26 9.99
C TRP A 81 -21.43 4.27 9.00
N PRO A 82 -20.67 3.50 8.23
CA PRO A 82 -21.23 2.61 7.19
C PRO A 82 -22.30 1.66 7.69
N GLU A 83 -22.21 1.19 8.93
CA GLU A 83 -23.19 0.32 9.58
C GLU A 83 -24.53 1.01 9.86
N GLN A 84 -24.59 2.34 9.79
CA GLN A 84 -25.80 3.15 9.90
C GLN A 84 -26.25 3.65 8.53
N GLU A 85 -25.33 4.24 7.78
CA GLU A 85 -25.60 4.91 6.50
C GLU A 85 -26.08 3.93 5.42
N ILE A 86 -25.45 2.77 5.28
CA ILE A 86 -25.78 1.81 4.21
C ILE A 86 -27.15 1.16 4.44
N PRO A 87 -27.50 0.65 5.64
CA PRO A 87 -28.83 0.11 5.88
C PRO A 87 -29.95 1.17 5.78
N ALA A 88 -29.71 2.39 6.29
CA ALA A 88 -30.67 3.49 6.17
C ALA A 88 -30.93 3.87 4.71
N LEU A 89 -29.87 4.06 3.92
CA LEU A 89 -29.98 4.36 2.49
C LEU A 89 -30.64 3.22 1.72
N ALA A 90 -30.32 1.97 2.04
CA ALA A 90 -30.91 0.81 1.40
C ALA A 90 -32.43 0.73 1.65
N GLY A 91 -32.87 1.03 2.89
CA GLY A 91 -34.28 1.12 3.25
C GLY A 91 -35.00 2.28 2.56
N GLU A 92 -34.41 3.47 2.55
CA GLU A 92 -34.96 4.67 1.88
C GLU A 92 -35.19 4.43 0.37
N LEU A 93 -34.19 3.83 -0.29
CA LEU A 93 -34.26 3.51 -1.72
C LEU A 93 -35.18 2.33 -2.03
N GLY A 94 -35.50 1.52 -1.03
CA GLY A 94 -36.29 0.30 -1.17
C GLY A 94 -35.58 -0.74 -2.05
N VAL A 95 -34.28 -0.97 -1.80
CA VAL A 95 -33.51 -1.97 -2.54
C VAL A 95 -33.69 -3.36 -1.95
N ALA A 96 -33.69 -4.39 -2.79
CA ALA A 96 -33.74 -5.78 -2.38
C ALA A 96 -32.36 -6.33 -1.94
N ALA A 97 -31.28 -5.74 -2.49
CA ALA A 97 -29.94 -6.20 -2.21
C ALA A 97 -28.91 -5.06 -2.22
N VAL A 98 -27.86 -5.22 -1.40
CA VAL A 98 -26.64 -4.41 -1.40
C VAL A 98 -25.47 -5.28 -1.90
N HIS A 99 -24.71 -4.78 -2.86
CA HIS A 99 -23.52 -5.42 -3.41
C HIS A 99 -22.26 -4.63 -3.04
N ALA A 100 -21.18 -5.30 -2.62
CA ALA A 100 -19.90 -4.69 -2.35
C ALA A 100 -18.75 -5.60 -2.76
N ASN A 101 -17.59 -5.04 -3.12
CA ASN A 101 -16.40 -5.83 -3.31
C ASN A 101 -15.75 -6.16 -1.96
N ARG A 102 -15.25 -7.37 -1.82
CA ARG A 102 -14.71 -7.90 -0.57
C ARG A 102 -13.45 -7.14 -0.13
N ASP A 103 -13.35 -6.84 1.17
CA ASP A 103 -12.13 -6.38 1.82
C ASP A 103 -11.52 -7.48 2.69
N TYR A 104 -10.21 -7.41 2.93
CA TYR A 104 -9.44 -8.44 3.61
C TYR A 104 -8.85 -7.94 4.95
N GLU A 105 -8.91 -6.63 5.19
CA GLU A 105 -8.45 -6.05 6.46
C GLU A 105 -9.40 -6.44 7.60
N PRO A 106 -8.90 -6.88 8.77
CA PRO A 106 -9.76 -7.34 9.87
C PRO A 106 -10.83 -6.34 10.29
N ALA A 107 -10.47 -5.06 10.40
CA ALA A 107 -11.43 -3.99 10.75
C ALA A 107 -12.51 -3.82 9.67
N ALA A 108 -12.15 -3.93 8.39
CA ALA A 108 -13.08 -3.83 7.28
C ALA A 108 -14.03 -5.05 7.26
N LYS A 109 -13.53 -6.26 7.50
CA LYS A 109 -14.37 -7.49 7.63
C LYS A 109 -15.36 -7.35 8.79
N ALA A 110 -14.92 -6.83 9.94
CA ALA A 110 -15.80 -6.60 11.09
C ALA A 110 -16.89 -5.56 10.76
N ARG A 111 -16.55 -4.46 10.11
CA ARG A 111 -17.50 -3.44 9.64
C ARG A 111 -18.51 -4.05 8.65
N ASP A 112 -18.03 -4.76 7.64
CA ASP A 112 -18.88 -5.38 6.61
C ASP A 112 -19.86 -6.38 7.22
N ASN A 113 -19.44 -7.14 8.24
CA ASN A 113 -20.32 -8.05 8.97
C ASN A 113 -21.42 -7.29 9.75
N ARG A 114 -21.10 -6.13 10.37
CA ARG A 114 -22.12 -5.28 11.03
C ARG A 114 -23.14 -4.76 10.02
N VAL A 115 -22.67 -4.25 8.87
CA VAL A 115 -23.55 -3.80 7.77
C VAL A 115 -24.44 -4.94 7.27
N ALA A 116 -23.87 -6.12 7.01
CA ALA A 116 -24.64 -7.29 6.56
C ALA A 116 -25.68 -7.74 7.57
N THR A 117 -25.39 -7.64 8.87
CA THR A 117 -26.36 -7.96 9.93
C THR A 117 -27.51 -6.97 9.95
N ALA A 118 -27.23 -5.66 9.95
CA ALA A 118 -28.26 -4.62 9.93
C ALA A 118 -29.13 -4.68 8.68
N LEU A 119 -28.57 -4.98 7.52
CA LEU A 119 -29.36 -5.19 6.27
C LEU A 119 -30.29 -6.39 6.38
N ARG A 120 -29.82 -7.52 6.91
CA ARG A 120 -30.57 -8.74 7.06
C ARG A 120 -31.77 -8.56 8.03
N GLU A 121 -31.60 -7.79 9.10
CA GLU A 121 -32.67 -7.43 10.04
C GLU A 121 -33.79 -6.65 9.35
N ASN A 122 -33.48 -5.95 8.26
CA ASN A 122 -34.44 -5.23 7.41
C ASN A 122 -34.87 -6.02 6.16
N GLY A 123 -34.58 -7.32 6.09
CA GLY A 123 -34.92 -8.16 4.94
C GLY A 123 -34.17 -7.89 3.64
N ILE A 124 -33.04 -7.18 3.72
CA ILE A 124 -32.21 -6.80 2.56
C ILE A 124 -31.02 -7.74 2.45
N ALA A 125 -30.79 -8.31 1.26
CA ALA A 125 -29.66 -9.20 1.02
C ALA A 125 -28.33 -8.42 0.93
N PHE A 126 -27.23 -9.02 1.41
CA PHE A 126 -25.87 -8.49 1.24
C PHE A 126 -25.01 -9.47 0.44
N HIS A 127 -24.44 -9.02 -0.68
CA HIS A 127 -23.58 -9.80 -1.56
C HIS A 127 -22.18 -9.23 -1.62
N SER A 128 -21.15 -10.05 -1.35
CA SER A 128 -19.75 -9.66 -1.43
C SER A 128 -19.02 -10.39 -2.55
N TRP A 129 -18.23 -9.63 -3.35
CA TRP A 129 -17.59 -10.10 -4.57
C TRP A 129 -16.07 -9.99 -4.49
N LYS A 130 -15.35 -10.93 -5.08
CA LYS A 130 -13.89 -10.86 -5.20
C LYS A 130 -13.51 -9.85 -6.29
N ASP A 131 -12.66 -8.88 -5.95
CA ASP A 131 -12.25 -7.82 -6.88
C ASP A 131 -10.81 -7.35 -6.71
N GLN A 132 -10.33 -7.21 -5.47
CA GLN A 132 -9.03 -6.64 -5.15
C GLN A 132 -7.85 -7.58 -5.40
N VAL A 133 -8.08 -8.87 -5.54
CA VAL A 133 -7.09 -9.93 -5.74
C VAL A 133 -7.56 -10.88 -6.84
N ILE A 134 -6.63 -11.60 -7.46
CA ILE A 134 -6.96 -12.64 -8.43
C ILE A 134 -7.47 -13.88 -7.69
N PHE A 135 -6.76 -14.31 -6.65
CA PHE A 135 -7.18 -15.43 -5.82
C PHE A 135 -7.36 -15.00 -4.37
N ALA A 136 -8.48 -15.38 -3.78
CA ALA A 136 -8.86 -15.01 -2.42
C ALA A 136 -9.02 -16.25 -1.52
N GLY A 137 -8.84 -16.08 -0.23
CA GLY A 137 -9.07 -17.10 0.77
C GLY A 137 -8.36 -18.42 0.44
N ASN A 138 -9.14 -19.50 0.29
CA ASN A 138 -8.65 -20.85 0.07
C ASN A 138 -8.43 -21.23 -1.40
N GLU A 139 -8.47 -20.28 -2.33
CA GLU A 139 -8.33 -20.60 -3.75
C GLU A 139 -6.92 -21.07 -4.14
N VAL A 140 -5.88 -20.68 -3.40
CA VAL A 140 -4.50 -21.16 -3.58
C VAL A 140 -3.99 -21.74 -2.27
N GLN A 141 -3.91 -23.07 -2.21
CA GLN A 141 -3.51 -23.82 -1.02
C GLN A 141 -2.42 -24.83 -1.33
N THR A 142 -1.71 -25.26 -0.28
CA THR A 142 -0.80 -26.39 -0.33
C THR A 142 -1.58 -27.69 -0.62
N GLN A 143 -0.87 -28.76 -0.99
CA GLN A 143 -1.49 -30.10 -1.17
C GLN A 143 -2.23 -30.61 0.08
N ALA A 144 -1.82 -30.12 1.27
CA ALA A 144 -2.46 -30.46 2.54
C ALA A 144 -3.66 -29.53 2.88
N GLY A 145 -4.14 -28.73 1.94
CA GLY A 145 -5.28 -27.80 2.17
C GLY A 145 -4.97 -26.63 3.12
N ARG A 146 -3.70 -26.27 3.31
CA ARG A 146 -3.27 -25.18 4.20
C ARG A 146 -2.80 -23.97 3.40
N PRO A 147 -2.92 -22.73 3.94
CA PRO A 147 -2.36 -21.55 3.32
C PRO A 147 -0.82 -21.66 3.24
N PHE A 148 -0.25 -21.06 2.22
CA PHE A 148 1.20 -20.96 2.09
C PHE A 148 1.77 -19.93 3.06
N SER A 149 2.97 -20.18 3.57
CA SER A 149 3.76 -19.25 4.39
C SER A 149 5.07 -18.82 3.70
N VAL A 150 5.32 -19.32 2.48
CA VAL A 150 6.52 -19.02 1.69
C VAL A 150 6.10 -18.61 0.29
N PHE A 151 6.64 -17.49 -0.21
CA PHE A 151 6.23 -16.87 -1.47
C PHE A 151 6.49 -17.73 -2.70
N THR A 152 7.69 -18.33 -2.83
CA THR A 152 8.05 -19.06 -4.05
C THR A 152 7.11 -20.24 -4.33
N PRO A 153 6.79 -21.12 -3.37
CA PRO A 153 5.77 -22.14 -3.56
C PRO A 153 4.37 -21.58 -3.85
N TYR A 154 3.97 -20.50 -3.16
CA TYR A 154 2.70 -19.81 -3.43
C TYR A 154 2.63 -19.32 -4.87
N ARG A 155 3.63 -18.55 -5.32
CA ARG A 155 3.73 -18.05 -6.69
C ARG A 155 3.60 -19.17 -7.72
N ASN A 156 4.29 -20.30 -7.52
CA ASN A 156 4.25 -21.42 -8.44
C ASN A 156 2.84 -22.06 -8.49
N ALA A 157 2.18 -22.23 -7.35
CA ALA A 157 0.80 -22.72 -7.28
C ALA A 157 -0.17 -21.72 -7.91
N TRP A 158 0.00 -20.42 -7.66
CA TRP A 158 -0.78 -19.35 -8.21
C TRP A 158 -0.71 -19.31 -9.74
N LEU A 159 0.50 -19.37 -10.31
CA LEU A 159 0.72 -19.40 -11.78
C LEU A 159 0.15 -20.66 -12.43
N LYS A 160 0.27 -21.82 -11.75
CA LYS A 160 -0.30 -23.08 -12.24
C LYS A 160 -1.83 -23.04 -12.28
N ARG A 161 -2.45 -22.30 -11.35
CA ARG A 161 -3.91 -22.17 -11.27
C ARG A 161 -4.46 -21.14 -12.26
N LEU A 162 -3.68 -20.10 -12.59
CA LEU A 162 -4.14 -18.98 -13.40
C LEU A 162 -4.68 -19.42 -14.77
N THR A 163 -5.87 -18.96 -15.07
CA THR A 163 -6.53 -19.13 -16.37
C THR A 163 -6.98 -17.77 -16.92
N ALA A 164 -7.34 -17.72 -18.19
CA ALA A 164 -7.89 -16.51 -18.79
C ALA A 164 -9.19 -16.03 -18.11
N ALA A 165 -9.98 -16.96 -17.58
CA ALA A 165 -11.22 -16.64 -16.86
C ALA A 165 -10.96 -15.90 -15.52
N ASP A 166 -9.85 -16.21 -14.81
CA ASP A 166 -9.53 -15.56 -13.54
C ASP A 166 -9.17 -14.08 -13.70
N CYS A 167 -8.70 -13.67 -14.87
CA CYS A 167 -8.37 -12.28 -15.19
C CYS A 167 -9.27 -11.67 -16.28
N ALA A 168 -10.42 -12.31 -16.57
CA ALA A 168 -11.43 -11.73 -17.48
C ALA A 168 -12.04 -10.46 -16.85
N ALA A 169 -12.30 -9.45 -17.68
CA ALA A 169 -12.95 -8.24 -17.22
C ALA A 169 -14.39 -8.49 -16.79
N CYS A 170 -14.80 -7.91 -15.67
CA CYS A 170 -16.19 -7.92 -15.23
C CYS A 170 -16.98 -6.84 -15.99
N VAL A 171 -17.73 -7.25 -16.98
CA VAL A 171 -18.49 -6.32 -17.85
C VAL A 171 -19.73 -5.82 -17.11
N ALA A 172 -19.79 -4.52 -16.87
CA ALA A 172 -20.87 -3.85 -16.15
C ALA A 172 -21.89 -3.23 -17.14
N THR A 173 -22.76 -4.07 -17.71
CA THR A 173 -23.85 -3.65 -18.61
C THR A 173 -25.19 -3.72 -17.90
N GLY A 174 -26.04 -2.69 -18.04
CA GLY A 174 -27.35 -2.65 -17.41
C GLY A 174 -27.81 -1.21 -17.08
N ARG A 175 -28.92 -1.09 -16.34
CA ARG A 175 -29.54 0.20 -16.01
C ARG A 175 -29.07 0.73 -14.66
N LEU A 176 -28.40 1.87 -14.67
CA LEU A 176 -28.13 2.63 -13.48
C LEU A 176 -29.34 3.48 -13.07
N ALA A 177 -29.53 3.67 -11.77
CA ALA A 177 -30.51 4.58 -11.23
C ALA A 177 -29.90 5.98 -11.09
N ALA A 178 -30.62 6.98 -11.57
CA ALA A 178 -30.22 8.37 -11.35
C ALA A 178 -30.12 8.66 -9.85
N ALA A 179 -29.03 9.27 -9.43
CA ALA A 179 -28.82 9.76 -8.07
C ALA A 179 -28.79 11.28 -8.05
N GLY A 180 -29.44 11.84 -7.04
CA GLY A 180 -29.33 13.27 -6.71
C GLY A 180 -28.04 13.54 -5.90
N GLY A 181 -27.75 14.84 -5.68
CA GLY A 181 -26.58 15.28 -4.93
C GLY A 181 -25.30 15.30 -5.77
N GLY A 182 -24.18 15.35 -5.12
CA GLY A 182 -22.85 15.37 -5.71
C GLY A 182 -21.80 14.92 -4.70
N VAL A 183 -20.55 14.89 -5.13
CA VAL A 183 -19.43 14.59 -4.24
C VAL A 183 -19.15 15.82 -3.36
N PRO A 184 -19.15 15.70 -2.03
CA PRO A 184 -18.89 16.82 -1.15
C PRO A 184 -17.48 17.38 -1.37
N THR A 185 -17.28 18.65 -1.04
CA THR A 185 -15.97 19.27 -0.97
C THR A 185 -15.18 18.68 0.22
N LEU A 186 -13.87 18.88 0.22
CA LEU A 186 -13.05 18.48 1.37
C LEU A 186 -13.49 19.20 2.65
N ALA A 187 -13.85 20.49 2.56
CA ALA A 187 -14.31 21.27 3.70
C ALA A 187 -15.61 20.74 4.32
N GLU A 188 -16.56 20.27 3.51
CA GLU A 188 -17.81 19.67 3.99
C GLU A 188 -17.62 18.36 4.75
N ILE A 189 -16.52 17.65 4.49
CA ILE A 189 -16.14 16.42 5.23
C ILE A 189 -15.07 16.70 6.30
N GLY A 190 -14.77 17.98 6.60
CA GLY A 190 -13.86 18.41 7.66
C GLY A 190 -12.36 18.31 7.33
N PHE A 191 -12.00 18.34 6.03
CA PHE A 191 -10.62 18.27 5.55
C PHE A 191 -10.23 19.51 4.74
N THR A 192 -8.93 19.71 4.55
CA THR A 192 -8.36 20.75 3.71
C THR A 192 -7.68 20.15 2.48
N SER A 193 -7.53 20.97 1.42
CA SER A 193 -6.77 20.59 0.24
C SER A 193 -5.29 20.37 0.59
N THR A 194 -4.63 19.52 -0.20
CA THR A 194 -3.21 19.22 -0.09
C THR A 194 -2.52 19.55 -1.41
N GLU A 195 -1.20 19.51 -1.43
CA GLU A 195 -0.35 19.71 -2.61
C GLU A 195 -0.35 18.50 -3.58
N LEU A 196 -1.34 17.63 -3.51
CA LEU A 196 -1.43 16.37 -4.27
C LEU A 196 -1.20 16.58 -5.78
N HIS A 197 -1.83 17.59 -6.36
CA HIS A 197 -1.73 17.90 -7.79
C HIS A 197 -0.37 18.52 -8.16
N GLU A 198 0.22 19.33 -7.28
CA GLU A 198 1.54 19.92 -7.45
C GLU A 198 2.64 18.86 -7.46
N LEU A 199 2.45 17.78 -6.68
CA LEU A 199 3.29 16.59 -6.69
C LEU A 199 3.12 15.74 -7.96
N GLY A 200 2.20 16.10 -8.85
CA GLY A 200 1.90 15.37 -10.08
C GLY A 200 1.14 14.07 -9.88
N ILE A 201 0.55 13.87 -8.70
CA ILE A 201 -0.32 12.73 -8.40
C ILE A 201 -1.71 13.04 -8.93
N ARG A 202 -2.13 12.29 -9.94
CA ARG A 202 -3.44 12.42 -10.57
C ARG A 202 -4.40 11.40 -9.99
N PRO A 203 -5.46 11.80 -9.27
CA PRO A 203 -6.51 10.89 -8.81
C PRO A 203 -7.30 10.25 -9.95
N GLY A 204 -8.14 9.28 -9.60
CA GLY A 204 -9.16 8.70 -10.48
C GLY A 204 -8.65 7.70 -11.51
N MET A 205 -9.58 7.23 -12.33
CA MET A 205 -9.34 6.26 -13.40
C MET A 205 -8.42 6.83 -14.48
N SER A 206 -8.58 8.13 -14.81
CA SER A 206 -7.76 8.80 -15.82
C SER A 206 -6.29 8.91 -15.39
N GLY A 207 -6.03 9.17 -14.10
CA GLY A 207 -4.69 9.16 -13.52
C GLY A 207 -4.04 7.78 -13.60
N ALA A 208 -4.80 6.75 -13.21
CA ALA A 208 -4.38 5.36 -13.32
C ALA A 208 -4.05 4.96 -14.76
N ARG A 209 -4.94 5.29 -15.70
CA ARG A 209 -4.76 5.00 -17.12
C ARG A 209 -3.50 5.66 -17.69
N ALA A 210 -3.29 6.93 -17.38
CA ALA A 210 -2.11 7.66 -17.85
C ALA A 210 -0.79 7.05 -17.34
N LEU A 211 -0.74 6.56 -16.09
CA LEU A 211 0.43 5.87 -15.56
C LEU A 211 0.60 4.48 -16.20
N TRP A 212 -0.49 3.75 -16.36
CA TRP A 212 -0.50 2.43 -16.95
C TRP A 212 -0.02 2.46 -18.39
N ASP A 213 -0.57 3.36 -19.20
CA ASP A 213 -0.19 3.51 -20.62
C ASP A 213 1.30 3.85 -20.76
N LYS A 214 1.83 4.75 -19.94
CA LYS A 214 3.27 5.07 -19.90
C LYS A 214 4.14 3.90 -19.44
N PHE A 215 3.65 3.07 -18.53
CA PHE A 215 4.42 1.94 -18.04
C PHE A 215 4.45 0.79 -19.03
N ARG A 216 3.30 0.40 -19.59
CA ARG A 216 3.20 -0.69 -20.57
C ARG A 216 3.87 -0.38 -21.91
N ALA A 217 3.99 0.90 -22.30
CA ALA A 217 4.57 1.32 -23.57
C ALA A 217 6.11 1.19 -23.67
N GLY A 218 6.81 0.60 -22.68
CA GLY A 218 8.25 0.36 -22.78
C GLY A 218 9.02 0.29 -21.45
N ARG A 219 8.35 0.50 -20.31
CA ARG A 219 9.02 0.34 -19.00
C ARG A 219 8.81 -1.04 -18.39
N ILE A 220 7.70 -1.70 -18.73
CA ILE A 220 7.37 -3.02 -18.20
C ILE A 220 8.40 -4.08 -18.59
N GLU A 221 8.89 -4.06 -19.83
CA GLU A 221 9.93 -4.98 -20.33
C GLU A 221 11.27 -4.79 -19.61
N ARG A 222 11.57 -3.54 -19.22
CA ARG A 222 12.80 -3.16 -18.53
C ARG A 222 12.65 -3.18 -17.01
N TYR A 223 11.48 -3.52 -16.50
CA TYR A 223 11.18 -3.48 -15.07
C TYR A 223 12.19 -4.30 -14.26
N GLY A 224 12.50 -5.51 -14.68
CA GLY A 224 13.44 -6.40 -13.99
C GLY A 224 14.82 -5.79 -13.77
N THR A 225 15.29 -4.92 -14.69
CA THR A 225 16.61 -4.28 -14.62
C THR A 225 16.58 -2.90 -13.93
N LEU A 226 15.45 -2.20 -13.98
CA LEU A 226 15.34 -0.82 -13.51
C LEU A 226 14.69 -0.67 -12.12
N ARG A 227 13.97 -1.70 -11.69
CA ARG A 227 13.12 -1.63 -10.50
C ARG A 227 13.84 -1.33 -9.19
N ASP A 228 15.14 -1.51 -9.14
CA ASP A 228 15.93 -1.33 -7.92
C ASP A 228 16.60 0.06 -7.80
N PHE A 229 16.53 0.88 -8.84
CA PHE A 229 17.22 2.18 -8.90
C PHE A 229 16.26 3.34 -8.62
N PRO A 230 16.27 3.94 -7.42
CA PRO A 230 15.30 4.97 -7.03
C PRO A 230 15.43 6.29 -7.79
N ALA A 231 16.61 6.60 -8.35
CA ALA A 231 16.81 7.77 -9.19
C ALA A 231 16.21 7.63 -10.59
N VAL A 232 15.83 6.40 -11.00
CA VAL A 232 15.35 6.08 -12.35
C VAL A 232 13.82 5.88 -12.33
N LYS A 233 13.13 6.41 -13.33
CA LYS A 233 11.69 6.17 -13.51
C LYS A 233 11.43 4.76 -14.07
N GLY A 234 11.77 3.72 -13.31
CA GLY A 234 11.71 2.31 -13.71
C GLY A 234 10.48 1.54 -13.26
N VAL A 235 9.68 2.09 -12.33
CA VAL A 235 8.51 1.41 -11.75
C VAL A 235 7.19 1.93 -12.32
N SER A 236 6.08 1.25 -12.02
CA SER A 236 4.75 1.59 -12.54
C SER A 236 4.12 2.83 -11.91
N TYR A 237 4.41 3.11 -10.66
CA TYR A 237 3.76 4.13 -9.80
C TYR A 237 2.25 3.89 -9.60
N LEU A 238 1.76 2.67 -9.80
CA LEU A 238 0.33 2.33 -9.71
C LEU A 238 -0.13 1.98 -8.28
N SER A 239 0.73 2.03 -7.28
CA SER A 239 0.41 1.54 -5.93
C SER A 239 -0.77 2.27 -5.28
N VAL A 240 -0.87 3.59 -5.41
CA VAL A 240 -2.02 4.37 -4.90
C VAL A 240 -3.31 4.02 -5.65
N HIS A 241 -3.22 3.80 -6.95
CA HIS A 241 -4.36 3.42 -7.79
C HIS A 241 -4.85 2.00 -7.49
N LEU A 242 -3.94 1.07 -7.18
CA LEU A 242 -4.27 -0.27 -6.71
C LEU A 242 -4.85 -0.25 -5.28
N ARG A 243 -4.38 0.67 -4.41
CA ARG A 243 -4.94 0.86 -3.06
C ARG A 243 -6.40 1.27 -3.12
N PHE A 244 -6.75 2.25 -3.97
CA PHE A 244 -8.10 2.79 -4.08
C PHE A 244 -8.92 2.22 -5.24
N GLY A 245 -8.36 1.23 -5.95
CA GLY A 245 -9.06 0.48 -6.99
C GLY A 245 -9.52 1.31 -8.18
N THR A 246 -8.82 2.42 -8.49
CA THR A 246 -9.08 3.22 -9.70
C THR A 246 -8.57 2.55 -10.99
N ILE A 247 -7.95 1.37 -10.87
CA ILE A 247 -7.61 0.44 -11.94
C ILE A 247 -7.83 -1.00 -11.45
N ALA A 248 -8.30 -1.87 -12.33
CA ALA A 248 -8.56 -3.27 -12.01
C ALA A 248 -7.26 -4.09 -11.99
N ILE A 249 -7.06 -4.89 -10.94
CA ILE A 249 -5.93 -5.83 -10.87
C ILE A 249 -5.97 -6.86 -12.01
N ARG A 250 -7.16 -7.27 -12.44
CA ARG A 250 -7.35 -8.22 -13.55
C ARG A 250 -6.76 -7.73 -14.86
N GLU A 251 -6.92 -6.44 -15.17
CA GLU A 251 -6.32 -5.84 -16.37
C GLU A 251 -4.79 -5.93 -16.33
N LEU A 252 -4.21 -5.59 -15.18
CA LEU A 252 -2.76 -5.57 -14.98
C LEU A 252 -2.16 -6.97 -15.09
N VAL A 253 -2.79 -7.94 -14.42
CA VAL A 253 -2.36 -9.34 -14.45
C VAL A 253 -2.49 -9.93 -15.86
N ARG A 254 -3.64 -9.72 -16.52
CA ARG A 254 -3.88 -10.20 -17.89
C ARG A 254 -2.80 -9.69 -18.86
N HIS A 255 -2.45 -8.42 -18.76
CA HIS A 255 -1.42 -7.84 -19.62
C HIS A 255 -0.02 -8.38 -19.29
N ALA A 256 0.35 -8.42 -18.00
CA ALA A 256 1.66 -8.91 -17.56
C ALA A 256 1.88 -10.38 -17.90
N TRP A 257 0.83 -11.19 -17.82
CA TRP A 257 0.86 -12.60 -18.19
C TRP A 257 0.98 -12.80 -19.70
N ALA A 258 0.22 -12.03 -20.50
CA ALA A 258 0.25 -12.12 -21.95
C ALA A 258 1.54 -11.59 -22.58
N SER A 259 2.22 -10.63 -21.93
CA SER A 259 3.46 -9.99 -22.44
C SER A 259 4.74 -10.61 -21.84
N ASP A 260 4.65 -11.73 -21.14
CA ASP A 260 5.78 -12.39 -20.45
C ASP A 260 6.57 -11.44 -19.51
N ALA A 261 5.89 -10.46 -18.93
CA ALA A 261 6.47 -9.52 -17.97
C ALA A 261 6.62 -10.16 -16.57
N GLY A 262 7.25 -11.33 -16.50
CA GLY A 262 7.29 -12.20 -15.33
C GLY A 262 7.86 -11.55 -14.09
N ALA A 263 8.81 -10.62 -14.21
CA ALA A 263 9.35 -9.88 -13.09
C ALA A 263 8.30 -8.95 -12.46
N TRP A 264 7.48 -8.27 -13.27
CA TRP A 264 6.43 -7.39 -12.75
C TRP A 264 5.18 -8.16 -12.32
N LEU A 265 4.82 -9.22 -13.03
CA LEU A 265 3.77 -10.15 -12.61
C LEU A 265 4.07 -10.72 -11.21
N GLY A 266 5.34 -11.01 -10.92
CA GLY A 266 5.79 -11.43 -9.59
C GLY A 266 5.41 -10.44 -8.48
N GLU A 267 5.47 -9.13 -8.74
CA GLU A 267 5.07 -8.11 -7.75
C GLU A 267 3.54 -8.08 -7.51
N LEU A 268 2.75 -8.32 -8.55
CA LEU A 268 1.29 -8.46 -8.41
C LEU A 268 0.92 -9.71 -7.61
N ILE A 269 1.69 -10.81 -7.78
CA ILE A 269 1.51 -12.03 -6.98
C ILE A 269 1.96 -11.82 -5.52
N TRP A 270 3.02 -11.02 -5.26
CA TRP A 270 3.39 -10.62 -3.90
C TRP A 270 2.26 -9.89 -3.20
N ARG A 271 1.53 -9.03 -3.91
CA ARG A 271 0.36 -8.35 -3.36
C ARG A 271 -0.72 -9.36 -2.96
N ASP A 272 -1.09 -10.30 -3.83
CA ASP A 272 -2.06 -11.36 -3.51
C ASP A 272 -1.57 -12.23 -2.34
N PHE A 273 -0.28 -12.53 -2.27
CA PHE A 273 0.32 -13.30 -1.17
C PHE A 273 0.14 -12.60 0.19
N TYR A 274 0.42 -11.30 0.27
CA TYR A 274 0.24 -10.57 1.53
C TYR A 274 -1.24 -10.42 1.91
N PHE A 275 -2.13 -10.28 0.95
CA PHE A 275 -3.58 -10.33 1.21
C PHE A 275 -4.00 -11.68 1.77
N MET A 276 -3.52 -12.77 1.21
CA MET A 276 -3.76 -14.13 1.69
C MET A 276 -3.20 -14.33 3.11
N ILE A 277 -1.99 -13.81 3.40
CA ILE A 277 -1.40 -13.88 4.75
C ILE A 277 -2.27 -13.11 5.75
N LEU A 278 -2.68 -11.89 5.43
CA LEU A 278 -3.52 -11.09 6.32
C LEU A 278 -4.89 -11.74 6.58
N ASP A 279 -5.49 -12.33 5.55
CA ASP A 279 -6.81 -12.98 5.63
C ASP A 279 -6.79 -14.23 6.51
N HIS A 280 -5.74 -15.07 6.40
CA HIS A 280 -5.60 -16.31 7.16
C HIS A 280 -4.94 -16.14 8.54
N PHE A 281 -4.10 -15.12 8.71
CA PHE A 281 -3.32 -14.90 9.91
C PHE A 281 -3.51 -13.47 10.46
N PRO A 282 -4.74 -13.06 10.83
CA PRO A 282 -5.04 -11.68 11.23
C PRO A 282 -4.26 -11.20 12.46
N HIS A 283 -3.69 -12.10 13.26
CA HIS A 283 -2.82 -11.75 14.40
C HIS A 283 -1.58 -10.96 13.99
N VAL A 284 -1.14 -11.07 12.72
CA VAL A 284 0.05 -10.34 12.21
C VAL A 284 -0.09 -8.82 12.30
N VAL A 285 -1.31 -8.29 12.43
CA VAL A 285 -1.56 -6.84 12.58
C VAL A 285 -0.86 -6.28 13.83
N GLY A 286 -0.82 -7.03 14.93
CA GLY A 286 -0.18 -6.58 16.17
C GLY A 286 0.98 -7.44 16.64
N HIS A 287 1.20 -8.61 16.02
CA HIS A 287 2.16 -9.61 16.44
C HIS A 287 3.06 -10.07 15.30
N ALA A 288 4.21 -10.62 15.64
CA ALA A 288 5.06 -11.30 14.66
C ALA A 288 4.31 -12.51 14.07
N PHE A 289 4.51 -12.76 12.77
CA PHE A 289 3.94 -13.96 12.13
C PHE A 289 4.42 -15.25 12.81
N LYS A 290 5.70 -15.28 13.23
CA LYS A 290 6.28 -16.33 14.06
C LYS A 290 6.28 -15.87 15.51
N PRO A 291 5.47 -16.48 16.40
CA PRO A 291 5.27 -15.98 17.78
C PRO A 291 6.55 -15.84 18.60
N GLU A 292 7.56 -16.67 18.35
CA GLU A 292 8.85 -16.61 19.04
C GLU A 292 9.57 -15.27 18.83
N TYR A 293 9.30 -14.54 17.75
CA TYR A 293 9.90 -13.24 17.47
C TYR A 293 9.26 -12.08 18.27
N ASP A 294 8.11 -12.29 18.90
CA ASP A 294 7.55 -11.31 19.83
C ASP A 294 8.38 -11.20 21.13
N ALA A 295 9.25 -12.18 21.40
CA ALA A 295 10.21 -12.12 22.50
C ALA A 295 11.44 -11.23 22.23
N VAL A 296 11.63 -10.75 20.99
CA VAL A 296 12.76 -9.86 20.64
C VAL A 296 12.63 -8.55 21.42
N ARG A 297 13.70 -8.20 22.16
CA ARG A 297 13.75 -6.96 22.95
C ARG A 297 14.23 -5.82 22.08
N TRP A 298 13.37 -4.81 21.92
CA TRP A 298 13.64 -3.61 21.17
C TRP A 298 14.21 -2.49 22.07
N ASN A 299 14.96 -1.59 21.46
CA ASN A 299 15.45 -0.40 22.14
C ASN A 299 14.31 0.62 22.30
N ASP A 300 14.22 1.24 23.46
CA ASP A 300 13.47 2.47 23.65
C ASP A 300 14.41 3.66 23.42
N TRP A 301 14.31 4.24 22.21
CA TRP A 301 15.20 5.33 21.80
C TRP A 301 14.44 6.38 20.98
N PRO A 302 13.63 7.23 21.66
CA PRO A 302 12.75 8.21 21.02
C PRO A 302 13.49 9.21 20.11
N GLU A 303 14.70 9.64 20.49
CA GLU A 303 15.50 10.59 19.71
C GLU A 303 15.97 9.98 18.39
N ALA A 304 16.35 8.72 18.40
CA ALA A 304 16.73 8.01 17.18
C ALA A 304 15.53 7.73 16.28
N LEU A 305 14.36 7.40 16.85
CA LEU A 305 13.11 7.28 16.11
C LEU A 305 12.75 8.60 15.43
N ALA A 306 12.81 9.70 16.15
CA ALA A 306 12.53 11.04 15.62
C ALA A 306 13.53 11.42 14.51
N ALA A 307 14.82 11.15 14.69
CA ALA A 307 15.85 11.39 13.69
C ALA A 307 15.58 10.56 12.41
N TRP A 308 15.19 9.29 12.55
CA TRP A 308 14.81 8.44 11.43
C TRP A 308 13.57 8.97 10.70
N GLN A 309 12.52 9.32 11.43
CA GLN A 309 11.29 9.89 10.86
C GLN A 309 11.54 11.19 10.08
N GLN A 310 12.45 12.02 10.55
CA GLN A 310 12.79 13.31 9.95
C GLN A 310 13.86 13.22 8.84
N GLY A 311 14.45 12.04 8.58
CA GLY A 311 15.55 11.89 7.64
C GLY A 311 16.79 12.64 8.08
N ARG A 312 17.23 12.42 9.33
CA ARG A 312 18.38 13.07 9.99
C ARG A 312 19.27 12.06 10.71
N THR A 313 19.41 10.86 10.16
CA THR A 313 20.19 9.77 10.75
C THR A 313 21.69 9.90 10.50
N GLY A 314 22.10 10.76 9.58
CA GLY A 314 23.46 10.85 9.10
C GLY A 314 23.83 9.78 8.05
N TYR A 315 22.88 8.96 7.63
CA TYR A 315 23.02 8.00 6.52
C TYR A 315 22.26 8.51 5.29
N PRO A 316 22.96 9.04 4.26
CA PRO A 316 22.36 9.81 3.17
C PRO A 316 21.21 9.11 2.44
N LEU A 317 21.31 7.80 2.15
CA LEU A 317 20.26 7.07 1.47
C LEU A 317 19.01 6.90 2.33
N VAL A 318 19.19 6.65 3.65
CA VAL A 318 18.09 6.55 4.62
C VAL A 318 17.39 7.89 4.74
N ASP A 319 18.19 8.97 4.92
CA ASP A 319 17.65 10.33 5.08
C ASP A 319 16.90 10.80 3.82
N ALA A 320 17.48 10.57 2.65
CA ALA A 320 16.82 10.88 1.38
C ALA A 320 15.50 10.12 1.19
N ALA A 321 15.45 8.86 1.60
CA ALA A 321 14.24 8.04 1.51
C ALA A 321 13.13 8.54 2.44
N MET A 322 13.47 8.86 3.70
CA MET A 322 12.49 9.38 4.67
C MET A 322 11.99 10.77 4.26
N ARG A 323 12.86 11.65 3.74
CA ARG A 323 12.46 12.95 3.19
C ARG A 323 11.60 12.82 1.92
N GLN A 324 11.85 11.82 1.06
CA GLN A 324 10.96 11.51 -0.05
C GLN A 324 9.56 11.12 0.45
N LEU A 325 9.47 10.30 1.48
CA LEU A 325 8.20 9.88 2.08
C LEU A 325 7.42 11.09 2.62
N ASP A 326 8.07 11.95 3.40
CA ASP A 326 7.44 13.13 3.97
C ASP A 326 6.96 14.10 2.88
N HIS A 327 7.82 14.37 1.89
CA HIS A 327 7.52 15.27 0.78
C HIS A 327 6.36 14.80 -0.09
N SER A 328 6.35 13.50 -0.49
CA SER A 328 5.43 13.02 -1.54
C SER A 328 4.38 12.00 -1.08
N GLY A 329 4.48 11.48 0.14
CA GLY A 329 3.65 10.35 0.58
C GLY A 329 3.92 9.05 -0.18
N TRP A 330 5.06 8.97 -0.89
CA TRP A 330 5.45 7.79 -1.64
C TRP A 330 6.94 7.49 -1.43
N MET A 331 7.29 6.21 -1.39
CA MET A 331 8.67 5.77 -1.30
C MET A 331 8.90 4.59 -2.23
N HIS A 332 10.04 4.60 -2.93
CA HIS A 332 10.48 3.51 -3.78
C HIS A 332 10.65 2.20 -2.97
N ASN A 333 10.22 1.04 -3.52
CA ASN A 333 10.22 -0.24 -2.77
C ASN A 333 11.61 -0.61 -2.21
N ARG A 334 12.68 -0.45 -2.98
CA ARG A 334 14.05 -0.70 -2.49
C ARG A 334 14.37 0.10 -1.24
N LEU A 335 13.92 1.33 -1.19
CA LEU A 335 14.16 2.23 -0.07
C LEU A 335 13.31 1.86 1.14
N ARG A 336 12.05 1.40 0.95
CA ARG A 336 11.22 0.87 2.06
C ARG A 336 11.95 -0.26 2.79
N MET A 337 12.60 -1.17 2.04
CA MET A 337 13.40 -2.26 2.62
C MET A 337 14.62 -1.74 3.39
N VAL A 338 15.33 -0.74 2.84
CA VAL A 338 16.53 -0.17 3.46
C VAL A 338 16.20 0.54 4.76
N VAL A 339 15.20 1.43 4.75
CA VAL A 339 14.85 2.23 5.95
C VAL A 339 14.20 1.38 7.03
N ALA A 340 13.44 0.33 6.66
CA ALA A 340 12.86 -0.60 7.61
C ALA A 340 13.92 -1.51 8.25
N SER A 341 14.90 -1.98 7.47
CA SER A 341 16.06 -2.69 8.01
C SER A 341 16.88 -1.79 8.92
N PHE A 342 17.09 -0.52 8.57
CA PHE A 342 17.83 0.43 9.39
C PHE A 342 17.14 0.67 10.73
N LEU A 343 15.83 0.95 10.73
CA LEU A 343 15.07 1.14 11.97
C LEU A 343 15.17 -0.10 12.88
N SER A 344 14.86 -1.28 12.35
CA SER A 344 14.72 -2.49 13.16
C SER A 344 16.06 -3.14 13.52
N LYS A 345 17.10 -2.98 12.69
CA LYS A 345 18.36 -3.69 12.86
C LYS A 345 19.55 -2.79 13.22
N ASP A 346 19.64 -1.58 12.68
CA ASP A 346 20.70 -0.65 13.06
C ASP A 346 20.33 0.15 14.32
N LEU A 347 19.10 0.69 14.39
CA LEU A 347 18.64 1.39 15.59
C LEU A 347 18.06 0.43 16.64
N GLY A 348 17.69 -0.77 16.26
CA GLY A 348 17.08 -1.77 17.13
C GLY A 348 15.71 -1.36 17.69
N ILE A 349 14.98 -0.52 16.99
CA ILE A 349 13.66 -0.02 17.37
C ILE A 349 12.59 -0.97 16.83
N ASP A 350 11.49 -1.14 17.58
CA ASP A 350 10.38 -2.00 17.21
C ASP A 350 9.82 -1.63 15.82
N TRP A 351 9.77 -2.62 14.93
CA TRP A 351 9.26 -2.47 13.58
C TRP A 351 7.83 -1.92 13.52
N ARG A 352 7.01 -2.15 14.56
CA ARG A 352 5.64 -1.64 14.65
C ARG A 352 5.59 -0.12 14.68
N GLN A 353 6.59 0.55 15.24
CA GLN A 353 6.69 2.02 15.23
C GLN A 353 6.93 2.55 13.83
N GLY A 354 7.78 1.86 13.05
CA GLY A 354 8.01 2.23 11.65
C GLY A 354 6.81 1.91 10.76
N GLU A 355 6.16 0.76 10.97
CA GLU A 355 4.93 0.37 10.27
C GLU A 355 3.82 1.41 10.47
N LYS A 356 3.63 1.86 11.72
CA LYS A 356 2.69 2.93 12.06
C LYS A 356 3.04 4.25 11.36
N HIS A 357 4.31 4.65 11.36
CA HIS A 357 4.74 5.86 10.67
C HIS A 357 4.46 5.80 9.15
N PHE A 358 4.67 4.64 8.54
CA PHE A 358 4.32 4.42 7.14
C PHE A 358 2.80 4.47 6.92
N ALA A 359 2.01 3.90 7.82
CA ALA A 359 0.56 3.95 7.75
C ALA A 359 0.02 5.40 7.79
N GLU A 360 0.69 6.27 8.52
CA GLU A 360 0.32 7.69 8.63
C GLU A 360 0.76 8.52 7.40
N ARG A 361 1.87 8.16 6.73
CA ARG A 361 2.51 8.99 5.70
C ARG A 361 2.28 8.52 4.26
N LEU A 362 2.14 7.21 4.04
CA LEU A 362 2.00 6.66 2.69
C LEU A 362 0.62 6.93 2.09
N ASN A 363 0.60 7.51 0.88
CA ASN A 363 -0.62 7.65 0.07
C ASN A 363 -1.17 6.29 -0.38
N ASP A 364 -0.27 5.32 -0.60
CA ASP A 364 -0.58 3.97 -1.02
C ASP A 364 -0.65 2.97 0.15
N PHE A 365 -0.85 3.45 1.37
CA PHE A 365 -0.94 2.58 2.53
C PHE A 365 -1.98 1.47 2.32
N ASP A 366 -1.50 0.24 2.37
CA ASP A 366 -2.28 -1.00 2.36
C ASP A 366 -1.77 -1.88 3.50
N LEU A 367 -2.66 -2.24 4.42
CA LEU A 367 -2.26 -2.94 5.63
C LEU A 367 -1.54 -4.26 5.33
N ALA A 368 -2.03 -5.04 4.35
CA ALA A 368 -1.41 -6.31 3.99
C ALA A 368 0.02 -6.14 3.47
N ALA A 369 0.23 -5.20 2.53
CA ALA A 369 1.54 -4.96 1.94
C ALA A 369 2.49 -4.26 2.92
N ASN A 370 1.99 -3.30 3.72
CA ASN A 370 2.79 -2.57 4.70
C ASN A 370 3.28 -3.51 5.81
N ASN A 371 2.37 -4.23 6.45
CA ASN A 371 2.69 -5.20 7.50
C ASN A 371 3.63 -6.30 7.00
N GLY A 372 3.30 -6.91 5.85
CA GLY A 372 4.15 -7.93 5.23
C GLY A 372 5.56 -7.43 4.92
N GLY A 373 5.69 -6.22 4.37
CA GLY A 373 6.99 -5.60 4.06
C GLY A 373 7.81 -5.27 5.30
N TRP A 374 7.19 -4.72 6.35
CA TRP A 374 7.84 -4.43 7.62
C TRP A 374 8.32 -5.69 8.33
N GLN A 375 7.48 -6.72 8.43
CA GLN A 375 7.84 -7.99 9.02
C GLN A 375 8.90 -8.74 8.19
N TRP A 376 8.88 -8.60 6.87
CA TRP A 376 9.94 -9.12 6.01
C TRP A 376 11.29 -8.48 6.37
N ALA A 377 11.38 -7.17 6.48
CA ALA A 377 12.60 -6.44 6.81
C ALA A 377 13.08 -6.72 8.24
N ALA A 378 12.15 -6.78 9.20
CA ALA A 378 12.43 -7.09 10.61
C ALA A 378 12.69 -8.58 10.86
N SER A 379 12.58 -9.45 9.86
CA SER A 379 12.76 -10.92 9.97
C SER A 379 11.73 -11.63 10.86
N THR A 380 10.61 -11.00 11.15
CA THR A 380 9.51 -11.54 11.98
C THR A 380 8.38 -12.15 11.17
N GLY A 381 8.40 -11.96 9.84
CA GLY A 381 7.34 -12.36 8.91
C GLY A 381 7.35 -13.82 8.47
N CYS A 382 6.38 -14.17 7.63
CA CYS A 382 6.19 -15.53 7.11
C CYS A 382 7.35 -16.00 6.21
N ASP A 383 7.68 -15.22 5.19
CA ASP A 383 8.80 -15.46 4.25
C ASP A 383 9.85 -14.36 4.41
N ALA A 384 10.18 -14.04 5.66
CA ALA A 384 11.08 -12.95 5.99
C ALA A 384 12.52 -13.25 5.60
N GLN A 385 13.28 -12.19 5.33
CA GLN A 385 14.73 -12.33 5.17
C GLN A 385 15.36 -12.93 6.43
N PRO A 386 16.45 -13.70 6.31
CA PRO A 386 17.15 -14.22 7.47
C PRO A 386 17.55 -13.10 8.44
N TRP A 387 17.38 -13.31 9.74
CA TRP A 387 17.65 -12.29 10.77
C TRP A 387 19.10 -11.81 10.76
N PHE A 388 20.07 -12.65 10.37
CA PHE A 388 21.49 -12.31 10.26
C PHE A 388 21.83 -11.48 9.00
N ARG A 389 20.88 -11.33 8.05
CA ARG A 389 21.04 -10.45 6.89
C ARG A 389 20.64 -9.02 7.28
N ILE A 390 21.62 -8.20 7.54
CA ILE A 390 21.49 -6.79 7.91
C ILE A 390 21.99 -5.96 6.73
N PHE A 391 21.17 -5.05 6.22
CA PHE A 391 21.58 -4.20 5.11
C PHE A 391 22.56 -3.15 5.62
N ASN A 392 23.72 -3.03 4.97
CA ASN A 392 24.61 -1.90 5.19
C ASN A 392 24.13 -0.71 4.37
N PRO A 393 23.68 0.41 4.98
CA PRO A 393 23.11 1.54 4.25
C PRO A 393 24.06 2.17 3.23
N VAL A 394 25.36 2.18 3.49
CA VAL A 394 26.38 2.69 2.58
C VAL A 394 26.47 1.82 1.33
N THR A 395 26.63 0.51 1.48
CA THR A 395 26.70 -0.40 0.31
C THR A 395 25.41 -0.47 -0.48
N GLN A 396 24.25 -0.30 0.19
CA GLN A 396 22.95 -0.16 -0.52
C GLN A 396 22.94 1.13 -1.35
N SER A 397 23.45 2.23 -0.80
CA SER A 397 23.57 3.51 -1.49
C SER A 397 24.48 3.43 -2.72
N GLU A 398 25.69 2.90 -2.54
CA GLU A 398 26.67 2.69 -3.62
C GLU A 398 26.10 1.85 -4.76
N ARG A 399 25.35 0.80 -4.41
CA ARG A 399 24.79 -0.13 -5.40
C ARG A 399 23.59 0.43 -6.16
N PHE A 400 22.67 1.12 -5.50
CA PHE A 400 21.36 1.48 -6.06
C PHE A 400 21.21 2.97 -6.39
N ASP A 401 22.14 3.79 -5.96
CA ASP A 401 22.25 5.21 -6.34
C ASP A 401 23.72 5.60 -6.58
N PRO A 402 24.48 4.88 -7.46
CA PRO A 402 25.93 4.96 -7.55
C PRO A 402 26.47 6.37 -7.79
N GLU A 403 25.70 7.22 -8.47
CA GLU A 403 26.05 8.63 -8.72
C GLU A 403 25.51 9.57 -7.63
N GLY A 404 24.81 9.08 -6.60
CA GLY A 404 24.18 9.90 -5.57
C GLY A 404 23.08 10.84 -6.08
N LYS A 405 22.48 10.53 -7.22
CA LYS A 405 21.42 11.37 -7.84
C LYS A 405 20.17 11.44 -6.97
N PHE A 406 19.78 10.31 -6.38
CA PHE A 406 18.64 10.25 -5.48
C PHE A 406 18.95 10.98 -4.17
N VAL A 407 20.13 10.74 -3.60
CA VAL A 407 20.57 11.42 -2.38
C VAL A 407 20.57 12.93 -2.59
N ARG A 408 21.21 13.45 -3.63
CA ARG A 408 21.28 14.90 -3.90
C ARG A 408 19.93 15.56 -4.13
N ARG A 409 18.94 14.80 -4.62
CA ARG A 409 17.57 15.31 -4.83
C ARG A 409 16.85 15.60 -3.52
N TYR A 410 17.00 14.74 -2.51
CA TYR A 410 16.25 14.81 -1.26
C TYR A 410 17.07 15.30 -0.05
N VAL A 411 18.40 15.39 -0.23
CA VAL A 411 19.34 15.91 0.77
C VAL A 411 20.16 17.02 0.10
N PRO A 412 19.56 18.20 -0.15
CA PRO A 412 20.18 19.26 -0.92
C PRO A 412 21.46 19.81 -0.28
N GLU A 413 21.61 19.73 1.03
CA GLU A 413 22.83 20.08 1.74
C GLU A 413 24.04 19.25 1.27
N LEU A 414 23.84 18.04 0.76
CA LEU A 414 24.90 17.18 0.22
C LEU A 414 25.13 17.39 -1.30
N ALA A 415 24.48 18.36 -1.94
CA ALA A 415 24.52 18.53 -3.39
C ALA A 415 25.95 18.70 -3.95
N ARG A 416 26.84 19.36 -3.20
CA ARG A 416 28.21 19.64 -3.59
C ARG A 416 29.24 18.60 -3.09
N VAL A 417 28.81 17.62 -2.30
CA VAL A 417 29.71 16.58 -1.80
C VAL A 417 30.23 15.76 -2.98
N PRO A 418 31.56 15.55 -3.09
CA PRO A 418 32.17 14.76 -4.17
C PRO A 418 31.61 13.34 -4.21
N ALA A 419 31.52 12.76 -5.43
CA ALA A 419 30.94 11.45 -5.63
C ALA A 419 31.52 10.31 -4.76
N PRO A 420 32.83 10.27 -4.48
CA PRO A 420 33.37 9.23 -3.59
C PRO A 420 32.88 9.29 -2.15
N PHE A 421 32.38 10.44 -1.69
CA PHE A 421 31.94 10.64 -0.32
C PHE A 421 30.40 10.73 -0.17
N ILE A 422 29.64 10.82 -1.27
CA ILE A 422 28.18 11.05 -1.21
C ILE A 422 27.43 10.00 -0.41
N HIS A 423 27.94 8.78 -0.36
CA HIS A 423 27.34 7.65 0.35
C HIS A 423 27.74 7.58 1.84
N ALA A 424 28.85 8.25 2.20
CA ALA A 424 29.40 8.28 3.56
C ALA A 424 30.16 9.60 3.80
N PRO A 425 29.46 10.75 3.86
CA PRO A 425 30.10 12.07 3.89
C PRO A 425 30.94 12.32 5.16
N TRP A 426 30.69 11.58 6.23
CA TRP A 426 31.52 11.63 7.45
C TRP A 426 32.97 11.11 7.26
N ARG A 427 33.28 10.52 6.11
CA ARG A 427 34.64 10.10 5.73
C ARG A 427 35.46 11.23 5.13
N MET A 428 34.85 12.39 4.81
CA MET A 428 35.54 13.56 4.33
C MET A 428 36.50 14.14 5.39
N GLY A 429 37.69 14.46 5.00
CA GLY A 429 38.62 15.28 5.81
C GLY A 429 38.10 16.72 5.94
N ARG A 430 38.68 17.50 6.85
CA ARG A 430 38.27 18.89 7.11
C ARG A 430 38.31 19.77 5.85
N SER A 431 39.37 19.68 5.07
CA SER A 431 39.51 20.44 3.83
C SER A 431 38.46 20.08 2.78
N GLU A 432 38.06 18.82 2.68
CA GLU A 432 37.04 18.37 1.74
C GLU A 432 35.63 18.83 2.19
N GLN A 433 35.35 18.84 3.49
CA GLN A 433 34.12 19.39 4.05
C GLN A 433 34.01 20.89 3.74
N GLU A 434 35.08 21.67 3.97
CA GLU A 434 35.12 23.09 3.69
C GLU A 434 34.96 23.38 2.18
N ALA A 435 35.62 22.63 1.32
CA ALA A 435 35.50 22.77 -0.12
C ALA A 435 34.10 22.43 -0.64
N SER A 436 33.43 21.49 -0.04
CA SER A 436 32.03 21.12 -0.37
C SER A 436 31.01 22.05 0.26
N GLY A 437 31.41 22.87 1.24
CA GLY A 437 30.52 23.75 2.00
C GLY A 437 29.57 23.01 2.94
N VAL A 438 29.99 21.83 3.44
CA VAL A 438 29.19 20.99 4.34
C VAL A 438 30.06 20.51 5.50
N LEU A 439 29.70 20.93 6.71
CA LEU A 439 30.33 20.48 7.94
C LEU A 439 29.49 19.37 8.57
N ILE A 440 30.07 18.18 8.67
CA ILE A 440 29.40 17.03 9.30
C ILE A 440 29.29 17.26 10.82
N GLY A 441 28.08 17.05 11.32
CA GLY A 441 27.69 17.37 12.71
C GLY A 441 27.11 18.78 12.87
N HIS A 442 27.16 19.62 11.83
CA HIS A 442 26.60 20.97 11.84
C HIS A 442 25.55 21.14 10.71
N ASP A 443 25.99 21.11 9.45
CA ASP A 443 25.10 21.31 8.28
C ASP A 443 24.38 20.01 7.89
N TYR A 444 25.02 18.87 8.09
CA TYR A 444 24.46 17.54 7.93
C TYR A 444 24.84 16.69 9.15
N PRO A 445 23.92 15.89 9.73
CA PRO A 445 24.21 15.12 10.94
C PRO A 445 25.33 14.10 10.75
N ALA A 446 26.10 13.87 11.81
CA ALA A 446 26.97 12.71 11.90
C ALA A 446 26.12 11.43 12.00
N PRO A 447 26.67 10.26 11.61
CA PRO A 447 25.97 8.98 11.76
C PRO A 447 25.50 8.76 13.20
N ILE A 448 24.19 8.51 13.35
CA ILE A 448 23.57 8.30 14.69
C ILE A 448 24.02 6.98 15.34
N VAL A 449 24.44 6.00 14.53
CA VAL A 449 24.98 4.70 14.97
C VAL A 449 26.20 4.31 14.15
N ASP A 450 27.10 3.52 14.72
CA ASP A 450 28.08 2.76 13.97
C ASP A 450 27.45 1.46 13.47
N HIS A 451 27.42 1.25 12.16
CA HIS A 451 26.78 0.09 11.55
C HIS A 451 27.42 -1.24 11.98
N ALA A 452 28.75 -1.29 12.16
CA ALA A 452 29.42 -2.54 12.53
C ALA A 452 29.01 -2.97 13.93
N ARG A 453 29.03 -2.03 14.89
CA ARG A 453 28.57 -2.25 16.25
C ARG A 453 27.06 -2.59 16.29
N ALA A 454 26.22 -1.85 15.60
CA ALA A 454 24.77 -2.10 15.52
C ALA A 454 24.47 -3.50 14.98
N ARG A 455 25.27 -3.97 14.02
CA ARG A 455 25.17 -5.34 13.48
C ARG A 455 25.44 -6.39 14.57
N GLU A 456 26.47 -6.22 15.39
CA GLU A 456 26.78 -7.15 16.49
C GLU A 456 25.66 -7.18 17.53
N GLU A 457 25.18 -6.01 17.91
CA GLU A 457 24.06 -5.87 18.86
C GLU A 457 22.79 -6.55 18.33
N THR A 458 22.51 -6.42 17.03
CA THR A 458 21.35 -7.06 16.40
C THR A 458 21.52 -8.57 16.34
N LEU A 459 22.69 -9.09 16.02
CA LEU A 459 22.94 -10.53 16.07
C LEU A 459 22.74 -11.12 17.48
N ALA A 460 23.14 -10.37 18.51
CA ALA A 460 22.90 -10.76 19.91
C ALA A 460 21.40 -10.68 20.27
N ARG A 461 20.70 -9.62 19.83
CA ARG A 461 19.26 -9.40 20.06
C ARG A 461 18.42 -10.55 19.52
N TYR A 462 18.69 -11.00 18.29
CA TYR A 462 17.96 -12.09 17.66
C TYR A 462 18.42 -13.49 18.09
N ALA A 463 19.48 -13.61 18.89
CA ALA A 463 19.93 -14.90 19.41
C ALA A 463 18.87 -15.60 20.29
N ILE A 464 17.96 -14.82 20.90
CA ILE A 464 16.87 -15.35 21.74
C ILE A 464 15.90 -16.25 20.96
N VAL A 465 15.78 -16.07 19.64
CA VAL A 465 14.89 -16.88 18.78
C VAL A 465 15.57 -18.10 18.18
N ARG A 466 16.87 -18.36 18.52
CA ARG A 466 17.51 -19.60 18.16
C ARG A 466 16.89 -20.72 18.99
N LYS A 467 16.30 -21.72 18.34
CA LYS A 467 16.01 -22.98 19.03
C LYS A 467 17.32 -23.50 19.64
N PRO A 468 17.35 -23.90 20.93
CA PRO A 468 18.49 -24.67 21.38
C PRO A 468 18.67 -25.84 20.43
N ALA A 469 19.91 -26.11 19.99
CA ALA A 469 20.22 -27.30 19.23
C ALA A 469 19.66 -28.47 20.05
N SER A 470 18.77 -29.24 19.45
CA SER A 470 18.25 -30.46 20.10
C SER A 470 19.45 -31.31 20.50
N PRO A 471 19.51 -31.82 21.75
CA PRO A 471 20.63 -32.60 22.23
C PRO A 471 20.84 -33.85 21.42
#